data_74624711750888bb475d19129f5b3934
#
_entry.id   74624711750888bb475d19129f5b3934
#
_cell.length_a   1.000
_cell.length_b   1.000
_cell.length_c   1.000
_cell.angle_alpha   90.00
_cell.angle_beta   90.00
_cell.angle_gamma   90.00
#
_symmetry.space_group_name_H-M   'P 1'
#
loop_
_entity.id
_entity.type
_entity.pdbx_description
1 polymer ?
#
loop_
_entity_poly.entity_id
_entity_poly.type
_entity_poly.pdbx_seq_one_letter_code
_entity_poly.pdbx_strand_id
1 'polypeptide(L)'
;MSRNQSLTSNVDWGLLIVFFLMLGMGVANVYSVAYNEDHPNFFDFSQKYGKQILWIGFSLFLGIVVFLIDSDIYRKFAIPIYLFCIGMLVLVLFMPAVNGAHAWLGFGSLGIQPAEFAKIGTAIALGRYINSLNVNQQNVKTVILANIILLGPMVLILMQPDAGSFVVFTSFLFVMYREGLTYDPIILKLVNLIPGIKFKSTWVGSHFIPILFAVVFLSLVTLLMSNNVLTFEFWPGLEIPGFYGVLISLFLLGLFSYF
;
A
#
# COMPACT_ATOMS: atom_id res chain seq x y z
N MET A 1 -30.60 -8.29 -23.05
CA MET A 1 -30.00 -7.09 -23.68
C MET A 1 -28.50 -7.30 -23.70
N SER A 2 -27.93 -7.65 -24.84
CA SER A 2 -26.49 -7.86 -25.01
C SER A 2 -25.79 -6.49 -25.01
N ARG A 3 -24.99 -6.27 -23.99
CA ARG A 3 -24.19 -5.06 -23.86
C ARG A 3 -22.97 -5.21 -24.77
N ASN A 4 -23.12 -4.86 -26.06
CA ASN A 4 -21.97 -4.62 -26.95
C ASN A 4 -21.24 -3.35 -26.47
N GLN A 5 -20.61 -3.40 -25.31
CA GLN A 5 -19.64 -2.37 -24.93
C GLN A 5 -18.32 -2.81 -25.57
N SER A 6 -17.80 -1.99 -26.46
CA SER A 6 -16.45 -2.19 -27.01
C SER A 6 -15.46 -2.23 -25.82
N LEU A 7 -14.56 -3.21 -25.81
CA LEU A 7 -13.54 -3.38 -24.77
C LEU A 7 -12.73 -2.09 -24.50
N THR A 8 -12.69 -1.20 -25.45
CA THR A 8 -11.97 0.07 -25.42
C THR A 8 -12.76 1.24 -24.83
N SER A 9 -14.09 1.14 -24.68
CA SER A 9 -14.94 2.27 -24.23
C SER A 9 -14.72 2.65 -22.75
N ASN A 10 -14.21 1.72 -21.94
CA ASN A 10 -13.98 1.91 -20.51
C ASN A 10 -12.49 2.04 -20.14
N VAL A 11 -11.62 2.20 -21.14
CA VAL A 11 -10.18 2.37 -20.91
C VAL A 11 -9.86 3.83 -20.69
N ASP A 12 -9.23 4.15 -19.56
CA ASP A 12 -8.68 5.49 -19.30
C ASP A 12 -7.36 5.65 -20.08
N TRP A 13 -7.47 6.24 -21.25
CA TRP A 13 -6.32 6.50 -22.14
C TRP A 13 -5.29 7.43 -21.51
N GLY A 14 -5.73 8.39 -20.67
CA GLY A 14 -4.82 9.30 -19.97
C GLY A 14 -3.90 8.55 -19.03
N LEU A 15 -4.48 7.62 -18.24
CA LEU A 15 -3.75 6.79 -17.31
C LEU A 15 -2.78 5.84 -18.04
N LEU A 16 -3.19 5.28 -19.18
CA LEU A 16 -2.34 4.44 -20.03
C LEU A 16 -1.14 5.21 -20.59
N ILE A 17 -1.34 6.44 -21.08
CA ILE A 17 -0.26 7.28 -21.59
C ILE A 17 0.76 7.57 -20.48
N VAL A 18 0.31 7.97 -19.28
CA VAL A 18 1.18 8.20 -18.13
C VAL A 18 1.95 6.93 -17.76
N PHE A 19 1.29 5.77 -17.76
CA PHE A 19 1.94 4.48 -17.50
C PHE A 19 3.10 4.22 -18.48
N PHE A 20 2.86 4.34 -19.79
CA PHE A 20 3.91 4.10 -20.78
C PHE A 20 5.02 5.15 -20.74
N LEU A 21 4.72 6.41 -20.42
CA LEU A 21 5.73 7.45 -20.19
C LEU A 21 6.62 7.10 -19.00
N MET A 22 6.05 6.70 -17.86
CA MET A 22 6.81 6.26 -16.69
C MET A 22 7.67 5.03 -16.99
N LEU A 23 7.14 4.09 -17.75
CA LEU A 23 7.87 2.89 -18.17
C LEU A 23 9.06 3.25 -19.07
N GLY A 24 8.88 4.15 -20.04
CA GLY A 24 9.95 4.66 -20.89
C GLY A 24 11.03 5.41 -20.10
N MET A 25 10.63 6.28 -19.15
CA MET A 25 11.57 6.97 -18.26
C MET A 25 12.36 5.97 -17.39
N GLY A 26 11.70 4.89 -16.90
CA GLY A 26 12.37 3.84 -16.15
C GLY A 26 13.44 3.11 -16.96
N VAL A 27 13.15 2.79 -18.22
CA VAL A 27 14.14 2.18 -19.14
C VAL A 27 15.31 3.13 -19.40
N ALA A 28 15.04 4.41 -19.70
CA ALA A 28 16.06 5.40 -19.93
C ALA A 28 16.98 5.59 -18.71
N ASN A 29 16.42 5.60 -17.51
CA ASN A 29 17.18 5.71 -16.27
C ASN A 29 18.10 4.50 -16.04
N VAL A 30 17.58 3.28 -16.17
CA VAL A 30 18.42 2.07 -16.01
C VAL A 30 19.49 1.99 -17.08
N TYR A 31 19.17 2.37 -18.32
CA TYR A 31 20.16 2.42 -19.40
C TYR A 31 21.28 3.41 -19.09
N SER A 32 20.95 4.63 -18.66
CA SER A 32 21.95 5.67 -18.36
C SER A 32 22.92 5.29 -17.24
N VAL A 33 22.42 4.57 -16.22
CA VAL A 33 23.22 4.13 -15.06
C VAL A 33 24.02 2.86 -15.34
N ALA A 34 23.52 1.96 -16.17
CA ALA A 34 24.10 0.65 -16.43
C ALA A 34 24.84 0.59 -17.79
N TYR A 35 24.94 1.72 -18.50
CA TYR A 35 25.63 1.78 -19.79
C TYR A 35 27.09 1.40 -19.65
N ASN A 36 27.56 0.53 -20.54
CA ASN A 36 28.95 0.11 -20.65
C ASN A 36 29.36 0.20 -22.11
N GLU A 37 30.50 0.87 -22.39
CA GLU A 37 31.05 1.05 -23.74
C GLU A 37 31.45 -0.28 -24.40
N ASP A 38 31.82 -1.29 -23.60
CA ASP A 38 32.15 -2.62 -24.09
C ASP A 38 30.93 -3.39 -24.63
N HIS A 39 29.71 -2.96 -24.23
CA HIS A 39 28.44 -3.56 -24.60
C HIS A 39 27.45 -2.52 -25.12
N PRO A 40 27.68 -1.87 -26.26
CA PRO A 40 26.83 -0.77 -26.75
C PRO A 40 25.48 -1.20 -27.27
N ASN A 41 25.20 -2.50 -27.33
CA ASN A 41 23.93 -3.02 -27.86
C ASN A 41 22.84 -2.88 -26.81
N PHE A 42 21.79 -2.10 -27.12
CA PHE A 42 20.62 -1.87 -26.25
C PHE A 42 19.86 -3.15 -25.92
N PHE A 43 19.89 -4.17 -26.75
CA PHE A 43 19.25 -5.48 -26.55
C PHE A 43 20.21 -6.55 -26.01
N ASP A 44 21.31 -6.16 -25.39
CA ASP A 44 22.22 -7.14 -24.76
C ASP A 44 21.59 -7.66 -23.46
N PHE A 45 21.05 -8.88 -23.50
CA PHE A 45 20.42 -9.54 -22.36
C PHE A 45 21.39 -9.98 -21.26
N SER A 46 22.69 -9.85 -21.45
CA SER A 46 23.67 -10.01 -20.38
C SER A 46 23.64 -8.81 -19.43
N GLN A 47 23.28 -7.63 -19.93
CA GLN A 47 23.24 -6.37 -19.21
C GLN A 47 21.89 -6.13 -18.52
N LYS A 48 21.89 -5.25 -17.49
CA LYS A 48 20.70 -4.94 -16.69
C LYS A 48 19.58 -4.34 -17.54
N TYR A 49 19.90 -3.44 -18.45
CA TYR A 49 18.92 -2.77 -19.32
C TYR A 49 18.28 -3.75 -20.32
N GLY A 50 19.04 -4.68 -20.89
CA GLY A 50 18.47 -5.72 -21.78
C GLY A 50 17.53 -6.66 -21.04
N LYS A 51 17.91 -7.11 -19.83
CA LYS A 51 17.02 -7.91 -18.96
C LYS A 51 15.75 -7.14 -18.60
N GLN A 52 15.85 -5.84 -18.33
CA GLN A 52 14.67 -5.02 -18.03
C GLN A 52 13.67 -5.00 -19.19
N ILE A 53 14.15 -4.85 -20.44
CA ILE A 53 13.28 -4.87 -21.63
C ILE A 53 12.55 -6.22 -21.76
N LEU A 54 13.27 -7.32 -21.54
CA LEU A 54 12.66 -8.65 -21.55
C LEU A 54 11.56 -8.78 -20.48
N TRP A 55 11.83 -8.31 -19.26
CA TRP A 55 10.85 -8.34 -18.18
C TRP A 55 9.66 -7.43 -18.43
N ILE A 56 9.85 -6.28 -19.09
CA ILE A 56 8.77 -5.41 -19.53
C ILE A 56 7.87 -6.12 -20.54
N GLY A 57 8.44 -6.75 -21.55
CA GLY A 57 7.68 -7.53 -22.53
C GLY A 57 6.84 -8.63 -21.88
N PHE A 58 7.44 -9.39 -20.96
CA PHE A 58 6.76 -10.44 -20.23
C PHE A 58 5.65 -9.87 -19.31
N SER A 59 5.90 -8.75 -18.63
CA SER A 59 4.91 -8.09 -17.77
C SER A 59 3.73 -7.54 -18.55
N LEU A 60 3.96 -6.95 -19.71
CA LEU A 60 2.88 -6.49 -20.59
C LEU A 60 2.04 -7.65 -21.11
N PHE A 61 2.67 -8.76 -21.49
CA PHE A 61 1.96 -9.98 -21.88
C PHE A 61 1.09 -10.49 -20.72
N LEU A 62 1.63 -10.63 -19.51
CA LEU A 62 0.86 -11.01 -18.33
C LEU A 62 -0.28 -10.03 -18.03
N GLY A 63 -0.02 -8.72 -18.19
CA GLY A 63 -1.04 -7.69 -18.01
C GLY A 63 -2.24 -7.90 -18.95
N ILE A 64 -1.98 -8.22 -20.22
CA ILE A 64 -3.05 -8.55 -21.18
C ILE A 64 -3.81 -9.81 -20.74
N VAL A 65 -3.10 -10.86 -20.33
CA VAL A 65 -3.75 -12.10 -19.85
C VAL A 65 -4.65 -11.81 -18.65
N VAL A 66 -4.15 -11.06 -17.66
CA VAL A 66 -4.92 -10.66 -16.47
C VAL A 66 -6.14 -9.82 -16.84
N PHE A 67 -6.00 -8.91 -17.81
CA PHE A 67 -7.10 -8.08 -18.29
C PHE A 67 -8.22 -8.89 -19.00
N LEU A 68 -7.87 -9.97 -19.66
CA LEU A 68 -8.83 -10.85 -20.36
C LEU A 68 -9.59 -11.80 -19.42
N ILE A 69 -9.11 -11.99 -18.19
CA ILE A 69 -9.78 -12.83 -17.20
C ILE A 69 -11.01 -12.11 -16.65
N ASP A 70 -12.14 -12.80 -16.59
CA ASP A 70 -13.39 -12.26 -16.04
C ASP A 70 -13.22 -11.90 -14.55
N SER A 71 -13.73 -10.73 -14.17
CA SER A 71 -13.72 -10.22 -12.79
C SER A 71 -14.38 -11.18 -11.78
N ASP A 72 -15.36 -11.97 -12.22
CA ASP A 72 -16.02 -12.95 -11.37
C ASP A 72 -15.09 -14.08 -10.92
N ILE A 73 -14.07 -14.40 -11.70
CA ILE A 73 -13.04 -15.38 -11.34
C ILE A 73 -12.23 -14.85 -10.17
N TYR A 74 -11.76 -13.60 -10.25
CA TYR A 74 -11.03 -12.97 -9.15
C TYR A 74 -11.86 -12.92 -7.85
N ARG A 75 -13.14 -12.60 -7.97
CA ARG A 75 -14.06 -12.58 -6.82
C ARG A 75 -14.26 -13.96 -6.19
N LYS A 76 -14.42 -15.01 -7.01
CA LYS A 76 -14.58 -16.39 -6.52
C LYS A 76 -13.32 -16.90 -5.84
N PHE A 77 -12.16 -16.64 -6.42
CA PHE A 77 -10.86 -17.11 -5.94
C PHE A 77 -10.15 -16.15 -4.98
N ALA A 78 -10.78 -15.05 -4.56
CA ALA A 78 -10.17 -14.05 -3.70
C ALA A 78 -9.55 -14.62 -2.41
N ILE A 79 -10.28 -15.48 -1.70
CA ILE A 79 -9.79 -16.07 -0.44
C ILE A 79 -8.68 -17.11 -0.69
N PRO A 80 -8.82 -18.07 -1.64
CA PRO A 80 -7.72 -18.96 -2.01
C PRO A 80 -6.45 -18.23 -2.42
N ILE A 81 -6.54 -17.18 -3.25
CA ILE A 81 -5.39 -16.37 -3.68
C ILE A 81 -4.75 -15.69 -2.46
N TYR A 82 -5.54 -15.07 -1.60
CA TYR A 82 -5.05 -14.41 -0.39
C TYR A 82 -4.32 -15.40 0.53
N LEU A 83 -4.91 -16.57 0.80
CA LEU A 83 -4.28 -17.59 1.66
C LEU A 83 -3.00 -18.14 1.04
N PHE A 84 -2.96 -18.32 -0.28
CA PHE A 84 -1.73 -18.70 -0.98
C PHE A 84 -0.62 -17.65 -0.79
N CYS A 85 -0.95 -16.36 -0.94
CA CYS A 85 0.00 -15.27 -0.71
C CYS A 85 0.49 -15.21 0.74
N ILE A 86 -0.39 -15.41 1.72
CA ILE A 86 -0.01 -15.54 3.14
C ILE A 86 0.95 -16.72 3.33
N GLY A 87 0.64 -17.86 2.73
CA GLY A 87 1.53 -19.04 2.77
C GLY A 87 2.91 -18.74 2.20
N MET A 88 3.01 -18.02 1.10
CA MET A 88 4.29 -17.57 0.53
C MET A 88 5.05 -16.61 1.47
N LEU A 89 4.34 -15.68 2.12
CA LEU A 89 4.94 -14.78 3.12
C LEU A 89 5.48 -15.53 4.34
N VAL A 90 4.78 -16.56 4.80
CA VAL A 90 5.26 -17.42 5.89
C VAL A 90 6.47 -18.24 5.44
N LEU A 91 6.41 -18.82 4.24
CA LEU A 91 7.47 -19.66 3.70
C LEU A 91 8.79 -18.88 3.56
N VAL A 92 8.75 -17.62 3.11
CA VAL A 92 9.95 -16.82 2.89
C VAL A 92 10.68 -16.47 4.20
N LEU A 93 10.00 -16.47 5.35
CA LEU A 93 10.63 -16.26 6.65
C LEU A 93 11.69 -17.34 7.00
N PHE A 94 11.56 -18.52 6.38
CA PHE A 94 12.51 -19.63 6.57
C PHE A 94 13.63 -19.64 5.52
N MET A 95 13.64 -18.68 4.58
CA MET A 95 14.67 -18.58 3.55
C MET A 95 15.86 -17.76 4.04
N PRO A 96 17.06 -17.96 3.43
CA PRO A 96 18.23 -17.15 3.74
C PRO A 96 17.96 -15.65 3.51
N ALA A 97 18.51 -14.83 4.40
CA ALA A 97 18.41 -13.37 4.25
C ALA A 97 19.22 -12.88 3.03
N VAL A 98 18.63 -12.01 2.23
CA VAL A 98 19.28 -11.29 1.14
C VAL A 98 19.31 -9.81 1.53
N ASN A 99 20.51 -9.22 1.61
CA ASN A 99 20.72 -7.85 2.07
C ASN A 99 20.04 -7.53 3.45
N GLY A 100 20.04 -8.51 4.35
CA GLY A 100 19.48 -8.36 5.70
C GLY A 100 17.96 -8.57 5.81
N ALA A 101 17.26 -8.87 4.71
CA ALA A 101 15.83 -9.15 4.72
C ALA A 101 15.50 -10.58 4.24
N HIS A 102 14.60 -11.28 4.94
CA HIS A 102 14.05 -12.58 4.53
C HIS A 102 12.85 -12.36 3.61
N ALA A 103 13.06 -11.69 2.46
CA ALA A 103 11.98 -11.22 1.59
C ALA A 103 11.95 -11.88 0.21
N TRP A 104 12.92 -12.74 -0.11
CA TRP A 104 13.12 -13.28 -1.46
C TRP A 104 13.01 -14.81 -1.49
N LEU A 105 12.15 -15.31 -2.37
CA LEU A 105 12.07 -16.72 -2.74
C LEU A 105 12.84 -16.90 -4.05
N GLY A 106 13.84 -17.79 -4.06
CA GLY A 106 14.58 -18.11 -5.28
C GLY A 106 16.06 -18.31 -5.02
N PHE A 107 16.78 -18.72 -6.08
CA PHE A 107 18.21 -18.97 -6.05
C PHE A 107 18.93 -18.10 -7.11
N GLY A 108 20.00 -17.46 -6.72
CA GLY A 108 20.83 -16.65 -7.62
C GLY A 108 20.16 -15.36 -8.11
N SER A 109 20.12 -15.15 -9.41
CA SER A 109 19.60 -13.92 -10.05
C SER A 109 18.07 -13.92 -10.26
N LEU A 110 17.41 -15.04 -10.02
CA LEU A 110 15.95 -15.21 -10.19
C LEU A 110 15.30 -15.28 -8.80
N GLY A 111 15.01 -14.13 -8.22
CA GLY A 111 14.28 -14.01 -6.97
C GLY A 111 12.85 -13.51 -7.20
N ILE A 112 11.90 -14.11 -6.50
CA ILE A 112 10.50 -13.65 -6.43
C ILE A 112 10.29 -13.08 -5.03
N GLN A 113 9.71 -11.88 -4.94
CA GLN A 113 9.36 -11.26 -3.67
C GLN A 113 7.89 -11.55 -3.35
N PRO A 114 7.57 -12.39 -2.35
CA PRO A 114 6.19 -12.73 -2.01
C PRO A 114 5.33 -11.54 -1.62
N ALA A 115 5.93 -10.48 -1.06
CA ALA A 115 5.22 -9.25 -0.70
C ALA A 115 4.55 -8.57 -1.91
N GLU A 116 5.13 -8.68 -3.12
CA GLU A 116 4.53 -8.14 -4.34
C GLU A 116 3.23 -8.86 -4.69
N PHE A 117 3.21 -10.18 -4.58
CA PHE A 117 2.00 -10.99 -4.79
C PHE A 117 0.98 -10.79 -3.67
N ALA A 118 1.45 -10.62 -2.43
CA ALA A 118 0.60 -10.38 -1.29
C ALA A 118 -0.18 -9.06 -1.40
N LYS A 119 0.38 -8.02 -2.03
CA LYS A 119 -0.36 -6.78 -2.34
C LYS A 119 -1.58 -7.09 -3.22
N ILE A 120 -1.40 -7.89 -4.26
CA ILE A 120 -2.50 -8.28 -5.17
C ILE A 120 -3.54 -9.14 -4.42
N GLY A 121 -3.08 -10.17 -3.70
CA GLY A 121 -3.96 -11.04 -2.92
C GLY A 121 -4.78 -10.27 -1.88
N THR A 122 -4.15 -9.33 -1.17
CA THR A 122 -4.81 -8.48 -0.18
C THR A 122 -5.81 -7.52 -0.84
N ALA A 123 -5.45 -6.90 -1.98
CA ALA A 123 -6.37 -6.04 -2.72
C ALA A 123 -7.64 -6.76 -3.14
N ILE A 124 -7.50 -7.98 -3.70
CA ILE A 124 -8.64 -8.79 -4.15
C ILE A 124 -9.50 -9.24 -2.96
N ALA A 125 -8.86 -9.68 -1.84
CA ALA A 125 -9.57 -10.12 -0.65
C ALA A 125 -10.33 -8.97 0.04
N LEU A 126 -9.69 -7.81 0.22
CA LEU A 126 -10.33 -6.61 0.75
C LEU A 126 -11.44 -6.10 -0.15
N GLY A 127 -11.21 -6.03 -1.47
CA GLY A 127 -12.22 -5.60 -2.44
C GLY A 127 -13.46 -6.50 -2.40
N ARG A 128 -13.28 -7.83 -2.36
CA ARG A 128 -14.39 -8.77 -2.16
C ARG A 128 -15.12 -8.55 -0.84
N TYR A 129 -14.37 -8.37 0.26
CA TYR A 129 -14.96 -8.19 1.57
C TYR A 129 -15.76 -6.90 1.65
N ILE A 130 -15.18 -5.76 1.25
CA ILE A 130 -15.82 -4.44 1.29
C ILE A 130 -17.06 -4.41 0.39
N ASN A 131 -16.97 -4.98 -0.82
CA ASN A 131 -18.11 -5.04 -1.74
C ASN A 131 -19.29 -5.89 -1.20
N SER A 132 -19.03 -6.82 -0.27
CA SER A 132 -20.07 -7.62 0.38
C SER A 132 -20.74 -6.90 1.55
N LEU A 133 -20.24 -5.74 1.97
CA LEU A 133 -20.71 -5.00 3.13
C LEU A 133 -21.84 -4.04 2.74
N ASN A 134 -22.85 -3.95 3.62
CA ASN A 134 -23.74 -2.81 3.61
C ASN A 134 -23.09 -1.67 4.41
N VAL A 135 -22.59 -0.65 3.71
CA VAL A 135 -21.84 0.48 4.30
C VAL A 135 -22.66 1.17 5.42
N ASN A 136 -23.99 1.18 5.32
CA ASN A 136 -24.87 1.79 6.33
C ASN A 136 -25.07 0.94 7.59
N GLN A 137 -24.60 -0.31 7.61
CA GLN A 137 -24.78 -1.26 8.71
C GLN A 137 -23.46 -1.79 9.26
N GLN A 138 -22.40 -0.98 9.19
CA GLN A 138 -21.10 -1.36 9.73
C GLN A 138 -21.17 -1.52 11.25
N ASN A 139 -20.48 -2.57 11.72
CA ASN A 139 -20.34 -2.86 13.14
C ASN A 139 -18.87 -3.14 13.48
N VAL A 140 -18.57 -3.27 14.77
CA VAL A 140 -17.21 -3.54 15.25
C VAL A 140 -16.60 -4.77 14.59
N LYS A 141 -17.37 -5.84 14.38
CA LYS A 141 -16.90 -7.07 13.73
C LYS A 141 -16.47 -6.81 12.28
N THR A 142 -17.23 -5.98 11.56
CA THR A 142 -16.93 -5.59 10.18
C THR A 142 -15.56 -4.93 10.08
N VAL A 143 -15.32 -3.94 10.94
CA VAL A 143 -14.05 -3.19 10.95
C VAL A 143 -12.89 -4.10 11.36
N ILE A 144 -13.06 -4.93 12.38
CA ILE A 144 -12.03 -5.87 12.84
C ILE A 144 -11.65 -6.86 11.72
N LEU A 145 -12.62 -7.45 11.04
CA LEU A 145 -12.35 -8.43 9.97
C LEU A 145 -11.60 -7.78 8.79
N ALA A 146 -11.99 -6.57 8.38
CA ALA A 146 -11.26 -5.83 7.35
C ALA A 146 -9.79 -5.59 7.75
N ASN A 147 -9.58 -5.18 9.01
CA ASN A 147 -8.22 -4.98 9.53
C ASN A 147 -7.43 -6.30 9.64
N ILE A 148 -8.04 -7.42 10.00
CA ILE A 148 -7.35 -8.72 10.03
C ILE A 148 -6.84 -9.09 8.63
N ILE A 149 -7.65 -8.87 7.58
CA ILE A 149 -7.23 -9.12 6.19
C ILE A 149 -6.02 -8.25 5.81
N LEU A 150 -5.98 -7.01 6.27
CA LEU A 150 -4.87 -6.10 5.99
C LEU A 150 -3.65 -6.36 6.88
N LEU A 151 -3.86 -6.48 8.19
CA LEU A 151 -2.76 -6.59 9.17
C LEU A 151 -2.07 -7.95 9.12
N GLY A 152 -2.77 -9.01 8.68
CA GLY A 152 -2.17 -10.34 8.53
C GLY A 152 -0.87 -10.32 7.70
N PRO A 153 -0.91 -9.91 6.43
CA PRO A 153 0.30 -9.79 5.62
C PRO A 153 1.27 -8.72 6.15
N MET A 154 0.77 -7.60 6.70
CA MET A 154 1.62 -6.52 7.23
C MET A 154 2.52 -7.01 8.37
N VAL A 155 2.00 -7.81 9.30
CA VAL A 155 2.77 -8.38 10.40
C VAL A 155 3.85 -9.32 9.86
N LEU A 156 3.53 -10.18 8.90
CA LEU A 156 4.50 -11.08 8.29
C LEU A 156 5.61 -10.31 7.56
N ILE A 157 5.28 -9.21 6.88
CA ILE A 157 6.25 -8.35 6.18
C ILE A 157 7.17 -7.63 7.19
N LEU A 158 6.63 -7.18 8.34
CA LEU A 158 7.46 -6.63 9.41
C LEU A 158 8.46 -7.65 9.97
N MET A 159 8.05 -8.94 10.06
CA MET A 159 8.95 -10.02 10.47
C MET A 159 10.05 -10.31 9.45
N GLN A 160 9.91 -9.85 8.19
CA GLN A 160 10.90 -9.98 7.11
C GLN A 160 11.90 -8.82 7.06
N PRO A 161 11.95 -7.88 7.98
CA PRO A 161 12.46 -6.49 7.99
C PRO A 161 12.34 -5.75 6.64
N ASP A 162 11.17 -5.88 5.96
CA ASP A 162 10.87 -5.17 4.70
C ASP A 162 10.01 -3.93 4.96
N ALA A 163 10.64 -2.86 5.43
CA ALA A 163 9.97 -1.60 5.72
C ALA A 163 9.34 -0.96 4.48
N GLY A 164 9.93 -1.15 3.30
CA GLY A 164 9.42 -0.60 2.04
C GLY A 164 8.05 -1.18 1.69
N SER A 165 7.93 -2.49 1.66
CA SER A 165 6.66 -3.18 1.41
C SER A 165 5.61 -2.86 2.49
N PHE A 166 6.02 -2.78 3.76
CA PHE A 166 5.13 -2.42 4.87
C PHE A 166 4.47 -1.05 4.64
N VAL A 167 5.25 -0.03 4.26
CA VAL A 167 4.72 1.32 3.96
C VAL A 167 3.71 1.29 2.83
N VAL A 168 3.98 0.50 1.77
CA VAL A 168 3.01 0.35 0.67
C VAL A 168 1.69 -0.26 1.15
N PHE A 169 1.72 -1.25 2.04
CA PHE A 169 0.51 -1.82 2.61
C PHE A 169 -0.32 -0.83 3.42
N THR A 170 0.29 0.19 4.04
CA THR A 170 -0.48 1.23 4.74
C THR A 170 -1.42 2.01 3.81
N SER A 171 -1.13 2.06 2.50
CA SER A 171 -2.01 2.70 1.52
C SER A 171 -3.41 2.07 1.43
N PHE A 172 -3.53 0.77 1.75
CA PHE A 172 -4.84 0.11 1.79
C PHE A 172 -5.79 0.69 2.84
N LEU A 173 -5.27 1.31 3.91
CA LEU A 173 -6.10 2.04 4.87
C LEU A 173 -6.85 3.20 4.21
N PHE A 174 -6.19 3.93 3.30
CA PHE A 174 -6.85 4.98 2.53
C PHE A 174 -7.91 4.44 1.58
N VAL A 175 -7.62 3.30 0.94
CA VAL A 175 -8.60 2.63 0.07
C VAL A 175 -9.82 2.21 0.89
N MET A 176 -9.62 1.59 2.06
CA MET A 176 -10.70 1.19 2.97
C MET A 176 -11.55 2.40 3.39
N TYR A 177 -10.90 3.50 3.74
CA TYR A 177 -11.58 4.75 4.10
C TYR A 177 -12.39 5.32 2.92
N ARG A 178 -11.78 5.38 1.73
CA ARG A 178 -12.45 5.86 0.51
C ARG A 178 -13.67 5.03 0.13
N GLU A 179 -13.59 3.72 0.32
CA GLU A 179 -14.70 2.79 0.08
C GLU A 179 -15.74 2.79 1.23
N GLY A 180 -15.63 3.75 2.16
CA GLY A 180 -16.62 4.02 3.19
C GLY A 180 -16.50 3.17 4.45
N LEU A 181 -15.40 2.43 4.65
CA LEU A 181 -15.15 1.77 5.93
C LEU A 181 -14.76 2.79 6.98
N THR A 182 -15.56 2.91 8.06
CA THR A 182 -15.31 3.85 9.16
C THR A 182 -14.88 3.11 10.41
N TYR A 183 -14.11 3.79 11.27
CA TYR A 183 -13.72 3.28 12.59
C TYR A 183 -14.70 3.69 13.69
N ASP A 184 -15.77 4.39 13.33
CA ASP A 184 -16.82 4.86 14.23
C ASP A 184 -17.36 3.75 15.16
N PRO A 185 -17.68 2.53 14.67
CA PRO A 185 -18.19 1.47 15.53
C PRO A 185 -17.25 1.06 16.66
N ILE A 186 -15.93 1.10 16.44
CA ILE A 186 -14.92 0.77 17.47
C ILE A 186 -14.83 1.92 18.47
N ILE A 187 -14.72 3.15 17.99
CA ILE A 187 -14.58 4.34 18.81
C ILE A 187 -15.82 4.55 19.68
N LEU A 188 -17.02 4.39 19.11
CA LEU A 188 -18.28 4.45 19.88
C LEU A 188 -18.34 3.40 20.98
N LYS A 189 -17.88 2.17 20.70
CA LYS A 189 -17.84 1.13 21.73
C LYS A 189 -16.92 1.52 22.87
N LEU A 190 -15.76 2.12 22.59
CA LEU A 190 -14.80 2.57 23.60
C LEU A 190 -15.32 3.76 24.40
N VAL A 191 -15.86 4.76 23.72
CA VAL A 191 -16.36 6.00 24.35
C VAL A 191 -17.61 5.74 25.19
N ASN A 192 -18.54 4.90 24.71
CA ASN A 192 -19.76 4.55 25.44
C ASN A 192 -19.52 3.59 26.63
N LEU A 193 -18.27 3.10 26.82
CA LEU A 193 -17.87 2.43 28.07
C LEU A 193 -17.77 3.40 29.26
N ILE A 194 -17.63 4.71 28.99
CA ILE A 194 -17.58 5.73 30.04
C ILE A 194 -19.00 5.98 30.58
N PRO A 195 -19.27 5.80 31.89
CA PRO A 195 -20.58 6.01 32.45
C PRO A 195 -21.08 7.44 32.20
N GLY A 196 -22.31 7.58 31.73
CA GLY A 196 -22.95 8.87 31.47
C GLY A 196 -22.78 9.43 30.07
N ILE A 197 -21.93 8.83 29.22
CA ILE A 197 -21.69 9.25 27.84
C ILE A 197 -22.37 8.28 26.88
N LYS A 198 -23.22 8.81 25.99
CA LYS A 198 -23.87 8.04 24.90
C LYS A 198 -23.83 8.85 23.62
N PHE A 199 -22.87 8.57 22.77
CA PHE A 199 -22.80 9.11 21.41
C PHE A 199 -23.43 8.14 20.39
N LYS A 200 -24.02 8.69 19.32
CA LYS A 200 -24.55 7.90 18.19
C LYS A 200 -23.56 7.82 17.03
N SER A 201 -22.72 8.83 16.88
CA SER A 201 -21.62 8.87 15.92
C SER A 201 -20.54 9.81 16.45
N THR A 202 -19.29 9.61 16.00
CA THR A 202 -18.18 10.48 16.32
C THR A 202 -17.52 10.96 15.02
N TRP A 203 -17.24 12.26 14.92
CA TRP A 203 -16.49 12.80 13.80
C TRP A 203 -15.09 12.16 13.72
N VAL A 204 -14.47 11.91 14.85
CA VAL A 204 -13.17 11.24 14.95
C VAL A 204 -13.21 9.82 14.37
N GLY A 205 -14.29 9.05 14.64
CA GLY A 205 -14.42 7.69 14.12
C GLY A 205 -14.61 7.65 12.61
N SER A 206 -15.37 8.59 12.07
CA SER A 206 -15.58 8.68 10.62
C SER A 206 -14.35 9.16 9.86
N HIS A 207 -13.49 9.97 10.49
CA HIS A 207 -12.26 10.51 9.89
C HIS A 207 -10.97 9.94 10.48
N PHE A 208 -11.05 8.79 11.14
CA PHE A 208 -9.91 8.19 11.86
C PHE A 208 -8.66 8.02 10.99
N ILE A 209 -8.81 7.54 9.76
CA ILE A 209 -7.68 7.29 8.86
C ILE A 209 -6.97 8.59 8.44
N PRO A 210 -7.66 9.63 7.92
CA PRO A 210 -7.02 10.92 7.65
C PRO A 210 -6.32 11.52 8.88
N ILE A 211 -6.94 11.42 10.06
CA ILE A 211 -6.36 11.92 11.32
C ILE A 211 -5.06 11.14 11.65
N LEU A 212 -5.10 9.80 11.59
CA LEU A 212 -3.94 8.96 11.84
C LEU A 212 -2.76 9.34 10.93
N PHE A 213 -2.99 9.48 9.62
CA PHE A 213 -1.94 9.85 8.69
C PHE A 213 -1.45 11.28 8.89
N ALA A 214 -2.34 12.23 9.24
CA ALA A 214 -1.92 13.58 9.58
C ALA A 214 -1.02 13.60 10.82
N VAL A 215 -1.35 12.81 11.87
CA VAL A 215 -0.51 12.66 13.06
C VAL A 215 0.86 12.10 12.72
N VAL A 216 0.90 10.99 11.96
CA VAL A 216 2.15 10.35 11.55
C VAL A 216 2.99 11.29 10.69
N PHE A 217 2.39 11.99 9.73
CA PHE A 217 3.07 12.94 8.87
C PHE A 217 3.66 14.11 9.67
N LEU A 218 2.88 14.75 10.55
CA LEU A 218 3.34 15.85 11.39
C LEU A 218 4.43 15.38 12.35
N SER A 219 4.30 14.19 12.95
CA SER A 219 5.33 13.61 13.80
C SER A 219 6.64 13.36 13.03
N LEU A 220 6.55 12.87 11.78
CA LEU A 220 7.72 12.68 10.93
C LEU A 220 8.39 14.02 10.59
N VAL A 221 7.62 15.02 10.19
CA VAL A 221 8.13 16.37 9.88
C VAL A 221 8.84 16.96 11.09
N THR A 222 8.24 16.87 12.30
CA THR A 222 8.86 17.40 13.52
C THR A 222 10.14 16.65 13.90
N LEU A 223 10.20 15.34 13.68
CA LEU A 223 11.43 14.55 13.89
C LEU A 223 12.54 14.94 12.90
N LEU A 224 12.20 15.16 11.63
CA LEU A 224 13.15 15.58 10.60
C LEU A 224 13.65 17.00 10.87
N MET A 225 12.81 17.90 11.36
CA MET A 225 13.21 19.25 11.79
C MET A 225 14.12 19.20 13.04
N SER A 226 13.77 18.39 14.03
CA SER A 226 14.56 18.21 15.26
C SER A 226 15.97 17.67 14.98
N ASN A 227 16.15 16.86 13.95
CA ASN A 227 17.44 16.30 13.55
C ASN A 227 18.20 17.16 12.52
N ASN A 228 17.78 18.41 12.29
CA ASN A 228 18.34 19.33 11.28
C ASN A 228 18.38 18.76 9.84
N VAL A 229 17.56 17.73 9.55
CA VAL A 229 17.44 17.17 8.20
C VAL A 229 16.59 18.06 7.30
N LEU A 230 15.60 18.78 7.89
CA LEU A 230 14.79 19.79 7.23
C LEU A 230 14.99 21.12 7.97
N THR A 231 15.64 22.08 7.33
CA THR A 231 15.74 23.46 7.80
C THR A 231 14.90 24.35 6.90
N PHE A 232 13.94 25.06 7.48
CA PHE A 232 13.19 26.06 6.74
C PHE A 232 13.88 27.42 6.87
N GLU A 233 14.38 27.99 5.77
CA GLU A 233 14.98 29.34 5.73
C GLU A 233 14.03 30.43 6.24
N PHE A 234 12.71 30.17 6.16
CA PHE A 234 11.66 31.10 6.61
C PHE A 234 11.59 31.24 8.15
N TRP A 235 12.12 30.28 8.91
CA TRP A 235 12.07 30.32 10.38
C TRP A 235 13.39 29.86 11.00
N PRO A 236 14.44 30.66 10.85
CA PRO A 236 15.74 30.36 11.45
C PRO A 236 15.63 30.39 13.00
N GLY A 237 15.95 29.27 13.64
CA GLY A 237 15.99 29.15 15.10
C GLY A 237 14.80 28.43 15.75
N LEU A 238 13.89 27.82 15.00
CA LEU A 238 12.85 26.98 15.58
C LEU A 238 13.40 25.56 15.87
N GLU A 239 14.20 25.44 16.92
CA GLU A 239 14.62 24.15 17.47
C GLU A 239 13.52 23.61 18.39
N ILE A 240 12.60 22.85 17.80
CA ILE A 240 11.60 22.11 18.58
C ILE A 240 12.19 20.71 18.86
N PRO A 241 12.50 20.36 20.11
CA PRO A 241 12.87 18.99 20.45
C PRO A 241 11.79 18.02 19.96
N GLY A 242 12.17 16.93 19.27
CA GLY A 242 11.23 16.05 18.56
C GLY A 242 10.07 15.55 19.42
N PHE A 243 10.30 15.35 20.72
CA PHE A 243 9.25 14.99 21.68
C PHE A 243 8.13 16.04 21.80
N TYR A 244 8.49 17.32 21.91
CA TYR A 244 7.50 18.42 21.99
C TYR A 244 6.77 18.63 20.67
N GLY A 245 7.45 18.42 19.54
CA GLY A 245 6.80 18.48 18.22
C GLY A 245 5.71 17.44 18.07
N VAL A 246 5.93 16.21 18.54
CA VAL A 246 4.92 15.15 18.56
C VAL A 246 3.75 15.52 19.47
N LEU A 247 4.03 16.04 20.67
CA LEU A 247 2.98 16.47 21.61
C LEU A 247 2.15 17.63 21.05
N ILE A 248 2.78 18.62 20.41
CA ILE A 248 2.09 19.76 19.77
C ILE A 248 1.20 19.24 18.61
N SER A 249 1.71 18.32 17.80
CA SER A 249 0.94 17.72 16.72
C SER A 249 -0.29 16.97 17.22
N LEU A 250 -0.15 16.18 18.28
CA LEU A 250 -1.25 15.48 18.92
C LEU A 250 -2.27 16.46 19.55
N PHE A 251 -1.79 17.52 20.19
CA PHE A 251 -2.65 18.54 20.78
C PHE A 251 -3.43 19.33 19.72
N LEU A 252 -2.78 19.76 18.63
CA LEU A 252 -3.44 20.45 17.53
C LEU A 252 -4.49 19.56 16.84
N LEU A 253 -4.19 18.28 16.66
CA LEU A 253 -5.16 17.33 16.11
C LEU A 253 -6.32 17.07 17.08
N GLY A 254 -6.07 17.03 18.38
CA GLY A 254 -7.11 16.98 19.40
C GLY A 254 -8.02 18.20 19.34
N LEU A 255 -7.48 19.41 19.17
CA LEU A 255 -8.23 20.64 18.96
C LEU A 255 -9.07 20.60 17.66
N PHE A 256 -8.46 20.22 16.53
CA PHE A 256 -9.18 20.08 15.26
C PHE A 256 -10.25 19.00 15.27
N SER A 257 -10.14 17.98 16.12
CA SER A 257 -11.15 16.96 16.28
C SER A 257 -12.35 17.39 17.11
N TYR A 258 -12.21 18.50 17.86
CA TYR A 258 -13.27 19.03 18.72
C TYR A 258 -14.19 20.03 17.98
N PHE A 259 -13.69 20.70 16.94
CA PHE A 259 -14.45 21.58 16.06
C PHE A 259 -14.95 20.83 14.81
#